data_347b05bf572190875389d93c5ffb0038
#
_entry.id   347b05bf572190875389d93c5ffb0038
#
_cell.length_a   1.000
_cell.length_b   1.000
_cell.length_c   1.000
_cell.angle_alpha   90.00
_cell.angle_beta   90.00
_cell.angle_gamma   90.00
#
_symmetry.space_group_name_H-M   'P 1'
#
loop_
_entity.id
_entity.type
_entity.pdbx_description
1 polymer ?
#
loop_
_entity_poly.entity_id
_entity_poly.type
_entity_poly.pdbx_seq_one_letter_code
_entity_poly.pdbx_strand_id
1 'polypeptide(L)'
;NLVDADDELVAVVNGKFGRRFKRIAQRHCEVTAVEFDWGNPIDVDAVAAAVSDDTEVVTLVHNETSTGLLNPAKEVGEIAADHDARFIVDGVTCIGGDEFLMDEWNVDIAVTDGQKALAAPPGVSALWVGEGVAKHLDGENAPFYEDLDWHRRKADQHQTPFTSAIPLIRGLAVAVEEIRHEGMGERIGRHREQSAAFREAMEALGLTLFAQCNDVSDYSNTLTAVRLPEGARGEDSDAFFDAVADRGVSISGGQAHLGGDIFRVSNMGNLTTAQLARGVRTIGEAFNEVGVDADTAAGVDAVETRLR
;
A
#
# COMPACT_ATOMS: atom_id res chain seq x y z
N ASN A 1 -9.57 -7.90 -18.94
CA ASN A 1 -10.87 -8.31 -18.40
C ASN A 1 -11.94 -7.18 -18.41
N LEU A 2 -11.55 -5.91 -18.50
CA LEU A 2 -12.48 -4.78 -18.34
C LEU A 2 -12.34 -3.70 -19.41
N VAL A 3 -11.27 -3.68 -20.17
CA VAL A 3 -11.00 -2.67 -21.18
C VAL A 3 -10.62 -3.32 -22.50
N ASP A 4 -11.03 -2.68 -23.58
CA ASP A 4 -10.63 -2.95 -24.95
C ASP A 4 -9.65 -1.87 -25.44
N ALA A 5 -9.10 -2.06 -26.64
CA ALA A 5 -8.03 -1.19 -27.15
C ALA A 5 -8.48 0.28 -27.38
N ASP A 6 -9.76 0.49 -27.63
CA ASP A 6 -10.35 1.80 -27.92
C ASP A 6 -10.91 2.49 -26.65
N ASP A 7 -10.87 1.81 -25.48
CA ASP A 7 -11.36 2.37 -24.22
C ASP A 7 -10.35 3.34 -23.61
N GLU A 8 -10.85 4.30 -22.81
CA GLU A 8 -10.03 5.22 -22.04
C GLU A 8 -9.95 4.80 -20.57
N LEU A 9 -8.72 4.78 -20.03
CA LEU A 9 -8.46 4.57 -18.61
C LEU A 9 -7.74 5.77 -18.00
N VAL A 10 -8.25 6.27 -16.89
CA VAL A 10 -7.56 7.29 -16.07
C VAL A 10 -6.74 6.61 -14.97
N ALA A 11 -5.42 6.85 -15.02
CA ALA A 11 -4.48 6.32 -14.02
C ALA A 11 -3.98 7.43 -13.08
N VAL A 12 -4.31 7.34 -11.79
CA VAL A 12 -3.80 8.26 -10.76
C VAL A 12 -2.44 7.76 -10.26
N VAL A 13 -1.41 8.62 -10.34
CA VAL A 13 -0.01 8.21 -10.12
C VAL A 13 0.71 9.21 -9.22
N ASN A 14 1.03 8.80 -8.00
CA ASN A 14 1.93 9.54 -7.08
C ASN A 14 2.99 8.62 -6.45
N GLY A 15 3.27 7.48 -7.10
CA GLY A 15 4.30 6.56 -6.67
C GLY A 15 4.57 5.43 -7.67
N LYS A 16 5.37 4.45 -7.21
CA LYS A 16 5.83 3.33 -8.05
C LYS A 16 4.67 2.43 -8.49
N PHE A 17 3.71 2.19 -7.60
CA PHE A 17 2.65 1.22 -7.87
C PHE A 17 1.55 1.84 -8.72
N GLY A 18 1.18 3.11 -8.53
CA GLY A 18 0.35 3.85 -9.47
C GLY A 18 0.97 3.88 -10.89
N ARG A 19 2.28 4.14 -11.00
CA ARG A 19 3.00 4.05 -12.27
C ARG A 19 2.99 2.64 -12.88
N ARG A 20 2.91 1.58 -12.05
CA ARG A 20 2.79 0.20 -12.54
C ARG A 20 1.42 -0.03 -13.19
N PHE A 21 0.33 0.41 -12.56
CA PHE A 21 -1.02 0.36 -13.14
C PHE A 21 -1.07 1.09 -14.48
N LYS A 22 -0.58 2.34 -14.54
CA LYS A 22 -0.44 3.07 -15.81
C LYS A 22 0.26 2.25 -16.89
N ARG A 23 1.43 1.65 -16.58
CA ARG A 23 2.21 0.86 -17.55
C ARG A 23 1.52 -0.44 -17.98
N ILE A 24 0.73 -1.05 -17.12
CA ILE A 24 -0.07 -2.22 -17.46
C ILE A 24 -1.18 -1.78 -18.41
N ALA A 25 -1.96 -0.77 -18.03
CA ALA A 25 -3.07 -0.26 -18.82
C ALA A 25 -2.65 0.19 -20.24
N GLN A 26 -1.52 0.86 -20.38
CA GLN A 26 -0.96 1.29 -21.68
C GLN A 26 -0.68 0.15 -22.68
N ARG A 27 -0.78 -1.11 -22.26
CA ARG A 27 -0.64 -2.28 -23.14
C ARG A 27 -1.98 -2.75 -23.69
N HIS A 28 -3.08 -2.23 -23.16
CA HIS A 28 -4.42 -2.73 -23.42
C HIS A 28 -5.38 -1.67 -23.92
N CYS A 29 -5.22 -0.40 -23.52
CA CYS A 29 -6.15 0.68 -23.84
C CYS A 29 -5.43 2.04 -23.90
N GLU A 30 -6.18 3.10 -24.24
CA GLU A 30 -5.71 4.47 -24.12
C GLU A 30 -5.66 4.89 -22.64
N VAL A 31 -4.60 5.64 -22.25
CA VAL A 31 -4.37 5.99 -20.84
C VAL A 31 -4.12 7.47 -20.66
N THR A 32 -5.02 8.14 -19.97
CA THR A 32 -4.84 9.46 -19.40
C THR A 32 -4.24 9.34 -18.01
N ALA A 33 -3.01 9.85 -17.80
CA ALA A 33 -2.32 9.75 -16.52
C ALA A 33 -2.35 11.08 -15.77
N VAL A 34 -2.91 11.07 -14.55
CA VAL A 34 -2.84 12.20 -13.61
C VAL A 34 -1.66 11.95 -12.67
N GLU A 35 -0.54 12.60 -12.93
CA GLU A 35 0.72 12.33 -12.23
C GLU A 35 1.07 13.44 -11.25
N PHE A 36 1.45 13.04 -10.05
CA PHE A 36 1.92 13.91 -8.98
C PHE A 36 3.34 13.49 -8.56
N ASP A 37 4.09 14.39 -7.97
CA ASP A 37 5.38 14.07 -7.38
C ASP A 37 5.24 13.02 -6.28
N TRP A 38 6.15 12.07 -6.23
CA TRP A 38 6.09 10.98 -5.28
C TRP A 38 6.22 11.47 -3.84
N GLY A 39 5.28 11.05 -3.01
CA GLY A 39 5.16 11.48 -1.61
C GLY A 39 4.34 12.74 -1.41
N ASN A 40 3.87 13.38 -2.48
CA ASN A 40 2.90 14.47 -2.38
C ASN A 40 1.46 13.93 -2.47
N PRO A 41 0.51 14.56 -1.79
CA PRO A 41 -0.90 14.22 -1.90
C PRO A 41 -1.39 14.43 -3.34
N ILE A 42 -2.40 13.68 -3.72
CA ILE A 42 -3.07 13.90 -5.00
C ILE A 42 -4.00 15.12 -4.88
N ASP A 43 -4.13 15.86 -6.00
CA ASP A 43 -5.14 16.89 -6.16
C ASP A 43 -6.41 16.25 -6.75
N VAL A 44 -7.46 16.16 -5.94
CA VAL A 44 -8.73 15.53 -6.31
C VAL A 44 -9.41 16.29 -7.46
N ASP A 45 -9.30 17.62 -7.50
CA ASP A 45 -9.84 18.42 -8.58
C ASP A 45 -9.13 18.14 -9.92
N ALA A 46 -7.83 17.88 -9.89
CA ALA A 46 -7.10 17.47 -11.08
C ALA A 46 -7.53 16.06 -11.58
N VAL A 47 -7.88 15.17 -10.66
CA VAL A 47 -8.45 13.86 -11.02
C VAL A 47 -9.83 14.04 -11.63
N ALA A 48 -10.70 14.83 -11.02
CA ALA A 48 -12.05 15.12 -11.53
C ALA A 48 -12.02 15.77 -12.92
N ALA A 49 -11.04 16.65 -13.18
CA ALA A 49 -10.89 17.27 -14.50
C ALA A 49 -10.41 16.31 -15.61
N ALA A 50 -9.83 15.17 -15.22
CA ALA A 50 -9.31 14.16 -16.16
C ALA A 50 -10.32 13.03 -16.46
N VAL A 51 -11.29 12.81 -15.58
CA VAL A 51 -12.35 11.80 -15.77
C VAL A 51 -13.50 12.42 -16.57
N SER A 52 -14.04 11.68 -17.52
CA SER A 52 -15.15 12.09 -18.37
C SER A 52 -16.14 10.93 -18.58
N ASP A 53 -17.26 11.20 -19.24
CA ASP A 53 -18.27 10.18 -19.58
C ASP A 53 -17.74 9.11 -20.59
N ASP A 54 -16.58 9.37 -21.21
CA ASP A 54 -15.88 8.42 -22.09
C ASP A 54 -14.87 7.55 -21.30
N THR A 55 -14.63 7.84 -20.02
CA THR A 55 -13.70 7.09 -19.19
C THR A 55 -14.32 5.76 -18.74
N GLU A 56 -13.75 4.63 -19.17
CA GLU A 56 -14.24 3.29 -18.79
C GLU A 56 -13.74 2.85 -17.41
N VAL A 57 -12.50 3.21 -17.06
CA VAL A 57 -11.86 2.78 -15.81
C VAL A 57 -11.04 3.89 -15.17
N VAL A 58 -11.14 4.03 -13.86
CA VAL A 58 -10.21 4.81 -13.02
C VAL A 58 -9.40 3.87 -12.14
N THR A 59 -8.08 4.06 -12.06
CA THR A 59 -7.23 3.27 -11.18
C THR A 59 -6.52 4.10 -10.13
N LEU A 60 -6.50 3.60 -8.88
CA LEU A 60 -5.81 4.24 -7.75
C LEU A 60 -5.08 3.19 -6.91
N VAL A 61 -3.89 3.52 -6.43
CA VAL A 61 -3.25 2.82 -5.31
C VAL A 61 -3.64 3.53 -4.02
N HIS A 62 -4.47 2.92 -3.18
CA HIS A 62 -4.93 3.56 -1.96
C HIS A 62 -3.78 3.80 -0.96
N ASN A 63 -2.95 2.79 -0.72
CA ASN A 63 -1.74 2.95 0.09
C ASN A 63 -0.50 2.77 -0.79
N GLU A 64 0.11 3.89 -1.19
CA GLU A 64 1.29 3.86 -2.05
C GLU A 64 2.54 3.43 -1.26
N THR A 65 2.87 2.15 -1.37
CA THR A 65 3.97 1.50 -0.62
C THR A 65 5.33 2.15 -0.84
N SER A 66 5.55 2.79 -1.98
CA SER A 66 6.84 3.43 -2.29
C SER A 66 7.07 4.72 -1.50
N THR A 67 6.00 5.34 -1.00
CA THR A 67 6.04 6.67 -0.37
C THR A 67 5.46 6.70 1.05
N GLY A 68 4.66 5.70 1.45
CA GLY A 68 3.97 5.66 2.73
C GLY A 68 2.77 6.62 2.82
N LEU A 69 2.22 7.01 1.68
CA LEU A 69 1.07 7.91 1.58
C LEU A 69 -0.22 7.11 1.37
N LEU A 70 -1.26 7.45 2.12
CA LEU A 70 -2.62 6.95 1.97
C LEU A 70 -3.42 7.93 1.11
N ASN A 71 -3.85 7.48 -0.05
CA ASN A 71 -4.56 8.29 -1.04
C ASN A 71 -6.07 8.28 -0.82
N PRO A 72 -6.81 9.33 -1.23
CA PRO A 72 -8.25 9.50 -0.99
C PRO A 72 -9.09 8.61 -1.91
N ALA A 73 -9.18 7.32 -1.59
CA ALA A 73 -9.94 6.36 -2.42
C ALA A 73 -11.42 6.66 -2.45
N LYS A 74 -11.99 7.21 -1.37
CA LYS A 74 -13.40 7.61 -1.32
C LYS A 74 -13.71 8.70 -2.34
N GLU A 75 -12.96 9.79 -2.31
CA GLU A 75 -13.16 10.95 -3.17
C GLU A 75 -12.97 10.59 -4.65
N VAL A 76 -11.95 9.76 -4.95
CA VAL A 76 -11.73 9.28 -6.33
C VAL A 76 -12.84 8.31 -6.78
N GLY A 77 -13.36 7.49 -5.88
CA GLY A 77 -14.48 6.59 -6.17
C GLY A 77 -15.79 7.35 -6.41
N GLU A 78 -16.03 8.46 -5.70
CA GLU A 78 -17.17 9.36 -5.96
C GLU A 78 -17.05 9.97 -7.37
N ILE A 79 -15.86 10.44 -7.78
CA ILE A 79 -15.61 10.96 -9.14
C ILE A 79 -15.85 9.87 -10.20
N ALA A 80 -15.34 8.67 -10.00
CA ALA A 80 -15.56 7.58 -10.95
C ALA A 80 -17.06 7.26 -11.12
N ALA A 81 -17.79 7.18 -10.00
CA ALA A 81 -19.21 6.90 -9.99
C ALA A 81 -20.06 8.00 -10.67
N ASP A 82 -19.69 9.27 -10.55
CA ASP A 82 -20.39 10.39 -11.19
C ASP A 82 -20.32 10.33 -12.74
N HIS A 83 -19.37 9.56 -13.29
CA HIS A 83 -19.18 9.34 -14.74
C HIS A 83 -19.45 7.90 -15.18
N ASP A 84 -20.07 7.06 -14.32
CA ASP A 84 -20.30 5.63 -14.59
C ASP A 84 -19.01 4.83 -14.91
N ALA A 85 -17.82 5.37 -14.58
CA ALA A 85 -16.54 4.71 -14.76
C ALA A 85 -16.30 3.66 -13.66
N ARG A 86 -15.71 2.52 -14.01
CA ARG A 86 -15.33 1.49 -13.03
C ARG A 86 -14.12 1.91 -12.22
N PHE A 87 -14.16 1.67 -10.91
CA PHE A 87 -13.08 2.04 -10.01
C PHE A 87 -12.29 0.82 -9.54
N ILE A 88 -11.00 0.74 -9.92
CA ILE A 88 -10.08 -0.32 -9.51
C ILE A 88 -9.08 0.21 -8.50
N VAL A 89 -9.01 -0.41 -7.33
CA VAL A 89 -8.15 0.02 -6.25
C VAL A 89 -7.12 -1.05 -5.87
N ASP A 90 -5.84 -0.66 -5.88
CA ASP A 90 -4.79 -1.43 -5.22
C ASP A 90 -4.87 -1.21 -3.70
N GLY A 91 -5.37 -2.22 -3.01
CA GLY A 91 -5.46 -2.32 -1.56
C GLY A 91 -4.38 -3.21 -0.93
N VAL A 92 -3.37 -3.61 -1.70
CA VAL A 92 -2.34 -4.59 -1.28
C VAL A 92 -1.70 -4.23 0.06
N THR A 93 -1.40 -2.98 0.28
CA THR A 93 -0.68 -2.54 1.49
C THR A 93 -1.60 -2.04 2.60
N CYS A 94 -2.88 -1.78 2.32
CA CYS A 94 -3.85 -1.25 3.29
C CYS A 94 -4.90 -2.27 3.77
N ILE A 95 -5.42 -3.16 2.91
CA ILE A 95 -6.48 -4.10 3.30
C ILE A 95 -6.00 -5.00 4.44
N GLY A 96 -6.62 -4.83 5.61
CA GLY A 96 -6.24 -5.50 6.86
C GLY A 96 -5.38 -4.66 7.80
N GLY A 97 -5.13 -3.38 7.50
CA GLY A 97 -4.37 -2.46 8.36
C GLY A 97 -4.85 -1.02 8.32
N ASP A 98 -5.52 -0.64 7.24
CA ASP A 98 -6.21 0.65 7.08
C ASP A 98 -7.70 0.41 6.80
N GLU A 99 -8.51 1.46 6.91
CA GLU A 99 -9.91 1.42 6.50
C GLU A 99 -10.01 1.18 4.99
N PHE A 100 -10.96 0.33 4.60
CA PHE A 100 -11.24 0.02 3.21
C PHE A 100 -12.70 -0.39 3.04
N LEU A 101 -13.54 0.52 2.56
CA LEU A 101 -14.99 0.38 2.49
C LEU A 101 -15.43 0.28 1.03
N MET A 102 -15.40 -0.94 0.47
CA MET A 102 -15.57 -1.19 -0.96
C MET A 102 -16.88 -0.61 -1.52
N ASP A 103 -18.00 -0.90 -0.86
CA ASP A 103 -19.32 -0.45 -1.32
C ASP A 103 -19.51 1.06 -1.14
N GLU A 104 -19.03 1.62 -0.01
CA GLU A 104 -19.19 3.04 0.31
C GLU A 104 -18.28 3.94 -0.55
N TRP A 105 -17.17 3.40 -1.04
CA TRP A 105 -16.20 4.11 -1.89
C TRP A 105 -16.37 3.78 -3.38
N ASN A 106 -17.47 3.14 -3.77
CA ASN A 106 -17.76 2.74 -5.14
C ASN A 106 -16.63 1.94 -5.80
N VAL A 107 -15.95 1.08 -5.05
CA VAL A 107 -14.87 0.24 -5.57
C VAL A 107 -15.49 -0.93 -6.33
N ASP A 108 -15.13 -1.09 -7.60
CA ASP A 108 -15.59 -2.20 -8.44
C ASP A 108 -14.65 -3.41 -8.37
N ILE A 109 -13.35 -3.16 -8.28
CA ILE A 109 -12.34 -4.21 -8.05
C ILE A 109 -11.33 -3.73 -7.03
N ALA A 110 -11.08 -4.57 -6.01
CA ALA A 110 -9.99 -4.38 -5.07
C ALA A 110 -8.97 -5.52 -5.16
N VAL A 111 -7.69 -5.17 -5.11
CA VAL A 111 -6.57 -6.14 -5.15
C VAL A 111 -5.86 -6.14 -3.81
N THR A 112 -5.57 -7.34 -3.27
CA THR A 112 -4.73 -7.50 -2.10
C THR A 112 -3.82 -8.73 -2.19
N ASP A 113 -2.78 -8.75 -1.36
CA ASP A 113 -1.78 -9.83 -1.29
C ASP A 113 -1.62 -10.35 0.13
N GLY A 114 -1.38 -11.65 0.26
CA GLY A 114 -1.22 -12.30 1.56
C GLY A 114 -0.09 -11.73 2.42
N GLN A 115 1.07 -11.40 1.83
CA GLN A 115 2.30 -11.02 2.54
C GLN A 115 2.38 -9.55 2.99
N LYS A 116 1.32 -8.78 2.85
CA LYS A 116 1.26 -7.37 3.28
C LYS A 116 0.43 -7.24 4.56
N ALA A 117 -0.53 -6.32 4.59
CA ALA A 117 -1.33 -6.07 5.78
C ALA A 117 -2.15 -7.29 6.26
N LEU A 118 -2.41 -8.28 5.41
CA LEU A 118 -3.01 -9.56 5.80
C LEU A 118 -2.07 -10.45 6.63
N ALA A 119 -0.76 -10.19 6.62
CA ALA A 119 0.25 -10.90 7.43
C ALA A 119 0.33 -12.42 7.18
N ALA A 120 0.04 -12.86 5.95
CA ALA A 120 0.16 -14.25 5.50
C ALA A 120 1.45 -14.49 4.70
N PRO A 121 1.83 -15.73 4.39
CA PRO A 121 2.95 -16.03 3.51
C PRO A 121 2.76 -15.47 2.09
N PRO A 122 3.85 -15.04 1.41
CA PRO A 122 3.78 -14.57 0.03
C PRO A 122 3.41 -15.68 -0.95
N GLY A 123 2.77 -15.31 -2.07
CA GLY A 123 2.48 -16.20 -3.19
C GLY A 123 0.99 -16.45 -3.46
N VAL A 124 0.10 -15.77 -2.74
CA VAL A 124 -1.35 -15.75 -3.03
C VAL A 124 -1.82 -14.30 -2.99
N SER A 125 -2.44 -13.87 -4.09
CA SER A 125 -3.20 -12.63 -4.18
C SER A 125 -4.70 -12.94 -4.12
N ALA A 126 -5.49 -11.97 -3.68
CA ALA A 126 -6.93 -12.03 -3.71
C ALA A 126 -7.49 -10.79 -4.43
N LEU A 127 -8.53 -11.02 -5.22
CA LEU A 127 -9.31 -9.95 -5.82
C LEU A 127 -10.73 -10.02 -5.25
N TRP A 128 -11.24 -8.88 -4.84
CA TRP A 128 -12.66 -8.67 -4.68
C TRP A 128 -13.20 -8.06 -5.97
N VAL A 129 -14.30 -8.60 -6.47
CA VAL A 129 -14.97 -8.12 -7.70
C VAL A 129 -16.41 -7.85 -7.34
N GLY A 130 -16.87 -6.62 -7.51
CA GLY A 130 -18.24 -6.19 -7.26
C GLY A 130 -19.24 -6.94 -8.15
N GLU A 131 -20.45 -7.17 -7.64
CA GLU A 131 -21.50 -7.90 -8.39
C GLU A 131 -21.86 -7.23 -9.74
N GLY A 132 -21.79 -5.91 -9.80
CA GLY A 132 -22.00 -5.14 -11.02
C GLY A 132 -21.04 -5.53 -12.13
N VAL A 133 -19.75 -5.58 -11.80
CA VAL A 133 -18.68 -5.95 -12.73
C VAL A 133 -18.69 -7.45 -13.03
N ALA A 134 -18.88 -8.30 -12.01
CA ALA A 134 -18.83 -9.75 -12.16
C ALA A 134 -19.82 -10.30 -13.22
N LYS A 135 -20.94 -9.61 -13.44
CA LYS A 135 -21.96 -9.98 -14.44
C LYS A 135 -21.54 -9.67 -15.88
N HIS A 136 -20.58 -8.77 -16.06
CA HIS A 136 -20.10 -8.30 -17.37
C HIS A 136 -18.75 -8.90 -17.77
N LEU A 137 -18.14 -9.73 -16.92
CA LEU A 137 -16.94 -10.48 -17.26
C LEU A 137 -17.28 -11.57 -18.26
N ASP A 138 -16.76 -11.52 -19.47
CA ASP A 138 -16.98 -12.52 -20.52
C ASP A 138 -15.75 -13.36 -20.87
N GLY A 139 -14.56 -12.90 -20.49
CA GLY A 139 -13.28 -13.58 -20.73
C GLY A 139 -12.81 -13.54 -22.19
N GLU A 140 -13.51 -12.88 -23.10
CA GLU A 140 -13.22 -12.95 -24.55
C GLU A 140 -11.81 -12.40 -24.87
N ASN A 141 -11.44 -11.27 -24.25
CA ASN A 141 -10.13 -10.62 -24.43
C ASN A 141 -9.17 -10.79 -23.26
N ALA A 142 -9.56 -11.58 -22.24
CA ALA A 142 -8.74 -11.79 -21.06
C ALA A 142 -7.51 -12.66 -21.33
N PRO A 143 -6.34 -12.36 -20.70
CA PRO A 143 -5.22 -13.28 -20.72
C PRO A 143 -5.62 -14.62 -20.09
N PHE A 144 -5.21 -15.75 -20.69
CA PHE A 144 -5.66 -17.09 -20.31
C PHE A 144 -5.50 -17.42 -18.82
N TYR A 145 -4.42 -16.95 -18.18
CA TYR A 145 -4.17 -17.22 -16.76
C TYR A 145 -4.98 -16.28 -15.85
N GLU A 146 -5.20 -15.05 -16.27
CA GLU A 146 -5.88 -14.00 -15.54
C GLU A 146 -7.33 -13.77 -16.02
N ASP A 147 -7.95 -14.75 -16.65
CA ASP A 147 -9.38 -14.71 -17.05
C ASP A 147 -10.27 -14.78 -15.80
N LEU A 148 -10.78 -13.62 -15.38
CA LEU A 148 -11.60 -13.49 -14.17
C LEU A 148 -12.95 -14.18 -14.30
N ASP A 149 -13.55 -14.24 -15.50
CA ASP A 149 -14.80 -14.98 -15.71
C ASP A 149 -14.56 -16.50 -15.53
N TRP A 150 -13.45 -17.02 -16.05
CA TRP A 150 -13.10 -18.41 -15.82
C TRP A 150 -12.83 -18.73 -14.35
N HIS A 151 -12.12 -17.84 -13.66
CA HIS A 151 -11.92 -17.96 -12.21
C HIS A 151 -13.25 -17.97 -11.46
N ARG A 152 -14.18 -17.06 -11.79
CA ARG A 152 -15.51 -16.98 -11.20
C ARG A 152 -16.32 -18.26 -11.43
N ARG A 153 -16.41 -18.71 -12.69
CA ARG A 153 -17.13 -19.95 -13.04
C ARG A 153 -16.57 -21.20 -12.35
N LYS A 154 -15.26 -21.21 -12.09
CA LYS A 154 -14.61 -22.30 -11.33
C LYS A 154 -14.88 -22.20 -9.82
N ALA A 155 -14.88 -20.99 -9.28
CA ALA A 155 -15.22 -20.75 -7.88
C ALA A 155 -16.66 -21.22 -7.56
N ASP A 156 -17.63 -21.00 -8.45
CA ASP A 156 -19.01 -21.49 -8.32
C ASP A 156 -19.08 -23.04 -8.24
N GLN A 157 -18.07 -23.71 -8.78
CA GLN A 157 -17.92 -25.17 -8.71
C GLN A 157 -17.03 -25.64 -7.55
N HIS A 158 -16.62 -24.72 -6.64
CA HIS A 158 -15.63 -24.96 -5.59
C HIS A 158 -14.28 -25.46 -6.12
N GLN A 159 -13.87 -24.95 -7.29
CA GLN A 159 -12.62 -25.29 -7.97
C GLN A 159 -11.83 -24.02 -8.31
N THR A 160 -10.58 -24.19 -8.69
CA THR A 160 -9.75 -23.17 -9.32
C THR A 160 -9.43 -23.60 -10.76
N PRO A 161 -9.19 -22.67 -11.71
CA PRO A 161 -8.84 -23.02 -13.10
C PRO A 161 -7.56 -23.86 -13.20
N PHE A 162 -6.63 -23.66 -12.27
CA PHE A 162 -5.32 -24.29 -12.23
C PHE A 162 -5.09 -24.99 -10.89
N THR A 163 -3.97 -25.71 -10.76
CA THR A 163 -3.59 -26.36 -9.50
C THR A 163 -3.42 -25.32 -8.40
N SER A 164 -4.21 -25.47 -7.35
CA SER A 164 -4.23 -24.53 -6.22
C SER A 164 -2.98 -24.63 -5.37
N ALA A 165 -2.46 -23.48 -4.91
CA ALA A 165 -1.37 -23.39 -3.94
C ALA A 165 -1.89 -23.65 -2.51
N ILE A 166 -2.39 -24.87 -2.25
CA ILE A 166 -3.09 -25.24 -1.01
C ILE A 166 -2.35 -24.83 0.27
N PRO A 167 -1.02 -25.02 0.42
CA PRO A 167 -0.32 -24.58 1.64
C PRO A 167 -0.42 -23.07 1.86
N LEU A 168 -0.33 -22.27 0.80
CA LEU A 168 -0.40 -20.81 0.89
C LEU A 168 -1.83 -20.32 1.17
N ILE A 169 -2.83 -20.95 0.55
CA ILE A 169 -4.25 -20.66 0.82
C ILE A 169 -4.58 -20.97 2.28
N ARG A 170 -4.06 -22.08 2.84
CA ARG A 170 -4.22 -22.39 4.27
C ARG A 170 -3.53 -21.36 5.16
N GLY A 171 -2.32 -20.92 4.79
CA GLY A 171 -1.62 -19.85 5.52
C GLY A 171 -2.43 -18.54 5.51
N LEU A 172 -3.00 -18.18 4.36
CA LEU A 172 -3.88 -17.01 4.25
C LEU A 172 -5.16 -17.19 5.11
N ALA A 173 -5.77 -18.37 5.09
CA ALA A 173 -6.96 -18.65 5.90
C ALA A 173 -6.69 -18.49 7.41
N VAL A 174 -5.54 -18.96 7.90
CA VAL A 174 -5.12 -18.76 9.29
C VAL A 174 -4.95 -17.27 9.60
N ALA A 175 -4.26 -16.52 8.75
CA ALA A 175 -4.05 -15.09 8.95
C ALA A 175 -5.38 -14.31 8.96
N VAL A 176 -6.31 -14.63 8.06
CA VAL A 176 -7.64 -14.02 8.03
C VAL A 176 -8.45 -14.38 9.28
N GLU A 177 -8.34 -15.60 9.79
CA GLU A 177 -9.01 -16.00 11.03
C GLU A 177 -8.46 -15.24 12.25
N GLU A 178 -7.15 -15.03 12.33
CA GLU A 178 -6.54 -14.18 13.36
C GLU A 178 -7.05 -12.73 13.28
N ILE A 179 -7.19 -12.18 12.06
CA ILE A 179 -7.78 -10.84 11.85
C ILE A 179 -9.24 -10.80 12.33
N ARG A 180 -10.02 -11.85 12.04
CA ARG A 180 -11.42 -11.94 12.50
C ARG A 180 -11.53 -12.04 14.01
N HIS A 181 -10.63 -12.77 14.66
CA HIS A 181 -10.59 -12.87 16.13
C HIS A 181 -10.18 -11.55 16.78
N GLU A 182 -9.20 -10.86 16.24
CA GLU A 182 -8.80 -9.52 16.70
C GLU A 182 -9.94 -8.50 16.50
N GLY A 183 -10.66 -8.61 15.39
CA GLY A 183 -11.66 -7.64 14.94
C GLY A 183 -11.02 -6.53 14.09
N MET A 184 -11.64 -6.22 12.94
CA MET A 184 -11.07 -5.26 11.98
C MET A 184 -10.87 -3.87 12.59
N GLY A 185 -11.82 -3.37 13.37
CA GLY A 185 -11.71 -2.05 14.02
C GLY A 185 -10.54 -1.97 15.01
N GLU A 186 -10.38 -2.99 15.86
CA GLU A 186 -9.26 -3.08 16.81
C GLU A 186 -7.93 -3.17 16.08
N ARG A 187 -7.87 -3.97 15.02
CA ARG A 187 -6.66 -4.12 14.20
C ARG A 187 -6.26 -2.81 13.52
N ILE A 188 -7.18 -2.11 12.88
CA ILE A 188 -6.92 -0.81 12.25
C ILE A 188 -6.48 0.20 13.32
N GLY A 189 -7.17 0.26 14.46
CA GLY A 189 -6.82 1.11 15.59
C GLY A 189 -5.39 0.84 16.07
N ARG A 190 -5.01 -0.42 16.25
CA ARG A 190 -3.66 -0.82 16.67
C ARG A 190 -2.60 -0.42 15.64
N HIS A 191 -2.84 -0.64 14.35
CA HIS A 191 -1.91 -0.21 13.29
C HIS A 191 -1.75 1.31 13.27
N ARG A 192 -2.85 2.06 13.44
CA ARG A 192 -2.85 3.53 13.52
C ARG A 192 -1.99 4.03 14.67
N GLU A 193 -2.20 3.50 15.87
CA GLU A 193 -1.42 3.89 17.04
C GLU A 193 0.06 3.52 16.90
N GLN A 194 0.37 2.33 16.41
CA GLN A 194 1.76 1.90 16.20
C GLN A 194 2.48 2.73 15.15
N SER A 195 1.81 3.05 14.03
CA SER A 195 2.42 3.88 12.99
C SER A 195 2.60 5.32 13.44
N ALA A 196 1.65 5.86 14.21
CA ALA A 196 1.79 7.20 14.80
C ALA A 196 2.94 7.24 15.82
N ALA A 197 3.03 6.24 16.72
CA ALA A 197 4.16 6.13 17.64
C ALA A 197 5.51 6.04 16.92
N PHE A 198 5.57 5.30 15.81
CA PHE A 198 6.78 5.21 15.02
C PHE A 198 7.14 6.54 14.35
N ARG A 199 6.17 7.27 13.79
CA ARG A 199 6.41 8.59 13.20
C ARG A 199 6.91 9.60 14.23
N GLU A 200 6.26 9.68 15.39
CA GLU A 200 6.72 10.53 16.52
C GLU A 200 8.14 10.17 16.96
N ALA A 201 8.45 8.87 16.99
CA ALA A 201 9.81 8.42 17.32
C ALA A 201 10.84 8.84 16.27
N MET A 202 10.49 8.80 14.97
CA MET A 202 11.40 9.29 13.91
C MET A 202 11.66 10.79 14.03
N GLU A 203 10.63 11.58 14.33
CA GLU A 203 10.78 13.02 14.60
C GLU A 203 11.62 13.28 15.86
N ALA A 204 11.42 12.49 16.93
CA ALA A 204 12.24 12.58 18.16
C ALA A 204 13.71 12.18 17.92
N LEU A 205 14.01 11.30 16.97
CA LEU A 205 15.37 11.03 16.49
C LEU A 205 15.97 12.19 15.66
N GLY A 206 15.21 13.24 15.36
CA GLY A 206 15.62 14.34 14.48
C GLY A 206 15.45 14.07 12.99
N LEU A 207 14.68 13.05 12.62
CA LEU A 207 14.46 12.65 11.24
C LEU A 207 13.20 13.29 10.65
N THR A 208 13.12 13.36 9.32
CA THR A 208 11.98 13.95 8.59
C THR A 208 11.22 12.87 7.84
N LEU A 209 9.91 12.86 7.98
CA LEU A 209 9.02 11.98 7.21
C LEU A 209 9.05 12.36 5.72
N PHE A 210 8.88 11.35 4.85
CA PHE A 210 8.94 11.57 3.41
C PHE A 210 7.60 12.03 2.85
N ALA A 211 6.50 11.35 3.19
CA ALA A 211 5.16 11.66 2.72
C ALA A 211 4.69 13.02 3.25
N GLN A 212 3.94 13.74 2.42
CA GLN A 212 3.23 14.96 2.79
C GLN A 212 1.74 14.67 2.79
N CYS A 213 1.04 15.14 3.83
CA CYS A 213 -0.40 14.95 3.98
C CYS A 213 -1.14 16.27 3.75
N ASN A 214 -2.43 16.17 3.44
CA ASN A 214 -3.37 17.27 3.35
C ASN A 214 -4.73 16.85 3.95
N ASP A 215 -5.81 17.57 3.64
CA ASP A 215 -7.12 17.28 4.21
C ASP A 215 -7.75 15.96 3.73
N VAL A 216 -7.26 15.37 2.63
CA VAL A 216 -7.82 14.16 2.00
C VAL A 216 -6.81 13.01 1.85
N SER A 217 -5.52 13.29 1.97
CA SER A 217 -4.45 12.27 1.95
C SER A 217 -3.75 12.22 3.30
N ASP A 218 -3.49 11.03 3.83
CA ASP A 218 -2.91 10.83 5.16
C ASP A 218 -1.68 9.89 5.11
N TYR A 219 -1.03 9.73 6.24
CA TYR A 219 0.00 8.72 6.41
C TYR A 219 -0.61 7.32 6.45
N SER A 220 0.06 6.37 5.81
CA SER A 220 -0.27 4.96 5.94
C SER A 220 -0.18 4.48 7.40
N ASN A 221 -1.15 3.65 7.83
CA ASN A 221 -1.09 2.96 9.11
C ASN A 221 -0.17 1.72 9.08
N THR A 222 0.27 1.26 7.91
CA THR A 222 1.00 0.00 7.75
C THR A 222 2.46 0.18 7.37
N LEU A 223 2.83 1.38 6.90
CA LEU A 223 4.17 1.68 6.41
C LEU A 223 4.50 3.16 6.63
N THR A 224 5.70 3.44 7.11
CA THR A 224 6.25 4.81 7.18
C THR A 224 7.50 4.92 6.32
N ALA A 225 7.56 5.96 5.49
CA ALA A 225 8.75 6.34 4.74
C ALA A 225 9.41 7.56 5.39
N VAL A 226 10.74 7.49 5.57
CA VAL A 226 11.53 8.50 6.28
C VAL A 226 12.70 8.92 5.40
N ARG A 227 13.02 10.20 5.35
CA ARG A 227 14.16 10.72 4.61
C ARG A 227 15.47 10.30 5.28
N LEU A 228 16.41 9.83 4.48
CA LEU A 228 17.77 9.64 4.97
C LEU A 228 18.42 11.03 5.16
N PRO A 229 19.05 11.30 6.31
CA PRO A 229 19.81 12.52 6.55
C PRO A 229 21.07 12.58 5.67
N GLU A 230 21.63 13.77 5.49
CA GLU A 230 22.74 14.03 4.55
C GLU A 230 23.93 13.08 4.75
N GLY A 231 24.29 12.77 5.99
CA GLY A 231 25.43 11.87 6.33
C GLY A 231 25.17 10.37 6.13
N ALA A 232 23.95 9.98 5.72
CA ALA A 232 23.57 8.58 5.46
C ALA A 232 22.75 8.45 4.15
N ARG A 233 22.95 9.37 3.20
CA ARG A 233 22.16 9.46 1.95
C ARG A 233 23.03 9.14 0.73
N GLY A 234 22.39 8.69 -0.34
CA GLY A 234 23.07 8.38 -1.61
C GLY A 234 23.98 7.16 -1.47
N GLU A 235 25.24 7.30 -1.83
CA GLU A 235 26.25 6.22 -1.74
C GLU A 235 26.55 5.81 -0.31
N ASP A 236 26.34 6.69 0.68
CA ASP A 236 26.57 6.42 2.09
C ASP A 236 25.42 5.63 2.74
N SER A 237 24.31 5.43 2.04
CA SER A 237 23.12 4.76 2.60
C SER A 237 23.36 3.29 2.93
N ASP A 238 24.22 2.59 2.21
CA ASP A 238 24.50 1.17 2.43
C ASP A 238 25.08 0.93 3.84
N ALA A 239 25.96 1.80 4.33
CA ALA A 239 26.52 1.69 5.68
C ALA A 239 25.44 1.75 6.77
N PHE A 240 24.42 2.60 6.61
CA PHE A 240 23.26 2.65 7.52
C PHE A 240 22.44 1.35 7.47
N PHE A 241 22.11 0.85 6.27
CA PHE A 241 21.35 -0.39 6.14
C PHE A 241 22.09 -1.60 6.70
N ASP A 242 23.41 -1.69 6.48
CA ASP A 242 24.26 -2.72 7.05
C ASP A 242 24.29 -2.64 8.59
N ALA A 243 24.45 -1.45 9.15
CA ALA A 243 24.42 -1.24 10.60
C ALA A 243 23.08 -1.64 11.24
N VAL A 244 21.95 -1.42 10.57
CA VAL A 244 20.62 -1.89 11.01
C VAL A 244 20.53 -3.42 10.93
N ALA A 245 20.98 -4.01 9.81
CA ALA A 245 20.94 -5.46 9.58
C ALA A 245 21.83 -6.24 10.57
N ASP A 246 23.02 -5.74 10.89
CA ASP A 246 23.94 -6.34 11.86
C ASP A 246 23.34 -6.42 13.28
N ARG A 247 22.37 -5.56 13.59
CA ARG A 247 21.60 -5.60 14.85
C ARG A 247 20.36 -6.50 14.78
N GLY A 248 20.21 -7.25 13.67
CA GLY A 248 19.12 -8.22 13.45
C GLY A 248 17.75 -7.58 13.24
N VAL A 249 17.71 -6.37 12.68
CA VAL A 249 16.50 -5.69 12.21
C VAL A 249 16.58 -5.53 10.70
N SER A 250 15.47 -5.77 9.99
CA SER A 250 15.37 -5.59 8.54
C SER A 250 14.41 -4.45 8.23
N ILE A 251 14.89 -3.48 7.47
CA ILE A 251 14.11 -2.37 6.91
C ILE A 251 14.30 -2.31 5.39
N SER A 252 13.52 -1.51 4.71
CA SER A 252 13.62 -1.39 3.24
C SER A 252 14.12 -0.01 2.84
N GLY A 253 14.96 0.07 1.84
CA GLY A 253 15.35 1.32 1.19
C GLY A 253 14.25 1.89 0.29
N GLY A 254 14.50 3.06 -0.28
CA GLY A 254 13.67 3.67 -1.31
C GLY A 254 13.61 2.81 -2.58
N GLN A 255 12.61 3.06 -3.40
CA GLN A 255 12.42 2.35 -4.67
C GLN A 255 12.58 3.30 -5.85
N ALA A 256 13.07 2.78 -6.98
CA ALA A 256 13.33 3.56 -8.19
C ALA A 256 14.26 4.77 -7.91
N HIS A 257 13.83 5.99 -8.24
CA HIS A 257 14.62 7.20 -8.03
C HIS A 257 14.75 7.61 -6.55
N LEU A 258 13.98 7.00 -5.64
CA LEU A 258 14.11 7.20 -4.19
C LEU A 258 15.17 6.29 -3.55
N GLY A 259 15.85 5.44 -4.32
CA GLY A 259 16.98 4.63 -3.85
C GLY A 259 18.08 5.51 -3.27
N GLY A 260 18.51 5.24 -2.04
CA GLY A 260 19.46 6.06 -1.30
C GLY A 260 18.93 7.38 -0.72
N ASP A 261 17.66 7.73 -0.95
CA ASP A 261 17.06 8.97 -0.46
C ASP A 261 16.19 8.77 0.78
N ILE A 262 15.57 7.60 0.89
CA ILE A 262 14.65 7.26 1.98
C ILE A 262 14.88 5.84 2.48
N PHE A 263 14.43 5.56 3.68
CA PHE A 263 14.15 4.22 4.15
C PHE A 263 12.67 4.07 4.52
N ARG A 264 12.19 2.83 4.54
CA ARG A 264 10.79 2.51 4.82
C ARG A 264 10.71 1.42 5.88
N VAL A 265 9.82 1.61 6.84
CA VAL A 265 9.56 0.66 7.91
C VAL A 265 8.09 0.28 7.90
N SER A 266 7.84 -1.02 7.94
CA SER A 266 6.49 -1.58 8.05
C SER A 266 6.20 -1.99 9.48
N ASN A 267 4.99 -1.70 9.96
CA ASN A 267 4.44 -2.18 11.22
C ASN A 267 3.29 -3.20 11.01
N MET A 268 3.24 -3.83 9.83
CA MET A 268 2.26 -4.86 9.51
C MET A 268 2.35 -6.07 10.44
N GLY A 269 1.24 -6.77 10.61
CA GLY A 269 1.17 -7.98 11.43
C GLY A 269 0.93 -7.67 12.92
N ASN A 270 1.49 -8.51 13.79
CA ASN A 270 1.22 -8.46 15.24
C ASN A 270 2.47 -7.99 16.01
N LEU A 271 3.00 -6.82 15.66
CA LEU A 271 4.12 -6.24 16.40
C LEU A 271 3.70 -5.85 17.82
N THR A 272 4.57 -6.13 18.77
CA THR A 272 4.44 -5.65 20.15
C THR A 272 5.11 -4.28 20.31
N THR A 273 4.72 -3.52 21.34
CA THR A 273 5.39 -2.26 21.72
C THR A 273 6.90 -2.45 21.90
N ALA A 274 7.32 -3.55 22.53
CA ALA A 274 8.75 -3.86 22.74
C ALA A 274 9.50 -4.09 21.42
N GLN A 275 8.88 -4.74 20.45
CA GLN A 275 9.48 -4.94 19.12
C GLN A 275 9.60 -3.62 18.36
N LEU A 276 8.58 -2.75 18.42
CA LEU A 276 8.63 -1.44 17.79
C LEU A 276 9.69 -0.56 18.42
N ALA A 277 9.75 -0.48 19.76
CA ALA A 277 10.79 0.24 20.49
C ALA A 277 12.21 -0.28 20.19
N ARG A 278 12.37 -1.60 20.03
CA ARG A 278 13.64 -2.20 19.58
C ARG A 278 14.00 -1.74 18.17
N GLY A 279 13.04 -1.69 17.25
CA GLY A 279 13.25 -1.19 15.88
C GLY A 279 13.74 0.27 15.90
N VAL A 280 13.08 1.14 16.66
CA VAL A 280 13.46 2.55 16.81
C VAL A 280 14.85 2.70 17.41
N ARG A 281 15.16 1.95 18.49
CA ARG A 281 16.49 1.93 19.10
C ARG A 281 17.56 1.54 18.09
N THR A 282 17.31 0.47 17.32
CA THR A 282 18.25 -0.01 16.30
C THR A 282 18.52 1.05 15.23
N ILE A 283 17.48 1.74 14.77
CA ILE A 283 17.61 2.81 13.77
C ILE A 283 18.44 3.97 14.33
N GLY A 284 18.16 4.44 15.56
CA GLY A 284 18.91 5.51 16.19
C GLY A 284 20.38 5.15 16.43
N GLU A 285 20.66 3.95 16.93
CA GLU A 285 22.02 3.46 17.12
C GLU A 285 22.79 3.31 15.80
N ALA A 286 22.12 2.85 14.73
CA ALA A 286 22.73 2.74 13.41
C ALA A 286 23.10 4.11 12.82
N PHE A 287 22.24 5.13 12.99
CA PHE A 287 22.58 6.50 12.58
C PHE A 287 23.79 7.03 13.36
N ASN A 288 23.83 6.85 14.68
CA ASN A 288 24.96 7.26 15.50
C ASN A 288 26.27 6.56 15.09
N GLU A 289 26.22 5.29 14.68
CA GLU A 289 27.38 4.54 14.20
C GLU A 289 27.95 5.12 12.90
N VAL A 290 27.07 5.54 11.99
CA VAL A 290 27.50 6.15 10.70
C VAL A 290 27.77 7.66 10.82
N GLY A 291 27.79 8.20 12.04
CA GLY A 291 28.16 9.59 12.30
C GLY A 291 27.03 10.61 12.15
N VAL A 292 25.78 10.15 12.07
CA VAL A 292 24.56 11.00 12.11
C VAL A 292 24.05 11.04 13.55
N ASP A 293 23.97 12.22 14.14
CA ASP A 293 23.48 12.40 15.50
C ASP A 293 21.97 12.14 15.60
N ALA A 294 21.58 11.12 16.38
CA ALA A 294 20.19 10.72 16.59
C ALA A 294 19.93 10.50 18.10
N ASP A 295 18.93 11.19 18.64
CA ASP A 295 18.53 11.01 20.06
C ASP A 295 17.74 9.69 20.22
N THR A 296 18.50 8.59 20.31
CA THR A 296 17.92 7.24 20.43
C THR A 296 17.03 7.11 21.67
N ALA A 297 17.37 7.79 22.78
CA ALA A 297 16.61 7.70 24.02
C ALA A 297 15.23 8.39 23.85
N ALA A 298 15.22 9.58 23.27
CA ALA A 298 13.96 10.30 22.98
C ALA A 298 13.06 9.52 22.01
N GLY A 299 13.63 8.92 20.96
CA GLY A 299 12.85 8.08 20.02
C GLY A 299 12.21 6.86 20.69
N VAL A 300 12.92 6.16 21.56
CA VAL A 300 12.36 5.01 22.30
C VAL A 300 11.29 5.45 23.29
N ASP A 301 11.51 6.55 24.03
CA ASP A 301 10.53 7.09 24.99
C ASP A 301 9.22 7.52 24.28
N ALA A 302 9.28 8.07 23.09
CA ALA A 302 8.11 8.42 22.28
C ALA A 302 7.21 7.19 22.03
N VAL A 303 7.80 6.05 21.60
CA VAL A 303 7.05 4.80 21.41
C VAL A 303 6.43 4.29 22.70
N GLU A 304 7.24 4.22 23.78
CA GLU A 304 6.79 3.67 25.05
C GLU A 304 5.73 4.55 25.72
N THR A 305 5.79 5.85 25.52
CA THR A 305 4.80 6.80 26.06
C THR A 305 3.48 6.70 25.34
N ARG A 306 3.48 6.66 24.00
CA ARG A 306 2.26 6.61 23.21
C ARG A 306 1.53 5.25 23.32
N LEU A 307 2.26 4.15 23.44
CA LEU A 307 1.69 2.79 23.43
C LEU A 307 1.56 2.17 24.85
N ARG A 308 1.57 3.00 25.89
CA ARG A 308 1.21 2.59 27.27
C ARG A 308 -0.31 2.48 27.36
#